data_b314287c2962a24dca5e465ec6c0bb44
#
_entry.id   b314287c2962a24dca5e465ec6c0bb44
#
_cell.length_a   1.000
_cell.length_b   1.000
_cell.length_c   1.000
_cell.angle_alpha   90.00
_cell.angle_beta   90.00
_cell.angle_gamma   90.00
#
_symmetry.space_group_name_H-M   'P 1'
#
loop_
_entity.id
_entity.type
_entity.pdbx_description
1 polymer ?
#
loop_
_entity_poly.entity_id
_entity_poly.type
_entity_poly.pdbx_seq_one_letter_code
_entity_poly.pdbx_strand_id
1 'polypeptide(L)'
;MINNQNLTPMKKTILSALALLIIMMAGTTSVNAQNNNTMNNSTTKVQDGKMSIEAIPATLDEFKALQAELGTSPEGCIMLQLVAMEMYRRDKNVGRECLSLNNTSTNLSSVTSRLNELYRPNDSYARPYLVSSCFKGATPANGYNPNKPYTIEVRVDPTRPDDERSQMLRGYVKHLQLYSDGYDTHWRGIDVVKQQGEEYYRVSNCPAILTQCKEIDFDATDEWHGL
;
A
#
# COMPACT_ATOMS: atom_id res chain seq x y z
N MET A 1 -13.69 -41.57 61.95
CA MET A 1 -14.95 -40.77 61.97
C MET A 1 -15.10 -40.21 60.56
N ILE A 2 -15.90 -40.89 59.75
CA ILE A 2 -17.31 -40.58 59.45
C ILE A 2 -17.36 -39.23 58.70
N ASN A 3 -17.79 -39.04 57.47
CA ASN A 3 -18.75 -39.65 56.54
C ASN A 3 -18.54 -39.01 55.18
N ASN A 4 -18.48 -39.71 54.04
CA ASN A 4 -19.60 -40.13 53.23
C ASN A 4 -20.54 -39.00 52.78
N GLN A 5 -20.66 -38.82 51.57
CA GLN A 5 -21.68 -39.18 50.54
C GLN A 5 -21.89 -37.94 49.68
N ASN A 6 -22.20 -37.85 48.41
CA ASN A 6 -22.78 -38.72 47.41
C ASN A 6 -22.59 -38.00 46.05
N LEU A 7 -22.13 -38.63 45.01
CA LEU A 7 -22.88 -39.25 43.92
C LEU A 7 -24.13 -38.48 43.45
N THR A 8 -24.19 -38.03 42.24
CA THR A 8 -24.65 -38.84 41.10
C THR A 8 -24.53 -38.10 39.74
N PRO A 9 -24.40 -38.83 38.65
CA PRO A 9 -24.31 -38.27 37.30
C PRO A 9 -25.67 -38.38 36.54
N MET A 10 -25.91 -37.50 35.58
CA MET A 10 -26.95 -37.73 34.59
C MET A 10 -26.45 -37.31 33.20
N LYS A 11 -26.10 -38.29 32.40
CA LYS A 11 -26.83 -38.89 31.29
C LYS A 11 -27.13 -37.91 30.12
N LYS A 12 -26.35 -38.09 29.10
CA LYS A 12 -26.71 -38.40 27.70
C LYS A 12 -28.12 -38.12 27.26
N THR A 13 -28.22 -37.34 26.21
CA THR A 13 -29.18 -37.69 25.15
C THR A 13 -28.67 -37.24 23.80
N ILE A 14 -28.37 -38.21 22.96
CA ILE A 14 -28.14 -38.14 21.52
C ILE A 14 -29.57 -38.19 20.91
N LEU A 15 -29.82 -37.30 19.99
CA LEU A 15 -30.81 -37.65 18.93
C LEU A 15 -30.43 -36.98 17.59
N SER A 16 -30.07 -37.84 16.70
CA SER A 16 -29.99 -37.65 15.26
C SER A 16 -31.40 -37.54 14.67
N ALA A 17 -31.55 -36.67 13.71
CA ALA A 17 -32.54 -36.90 12.65
C ALA A 17 -32.11 -36.19 11.36
N LEU A 18 -31.83 -37.01 10.41
CA LEU A 18 -31.65 -36.80 8.98
C LEU A 18 -33.01 -36.45 8.35
N ALA A 19 -33.08 -35.42 7.53
CA ALA A 19 -34.07 -35.39 6.45
C ALA A 19 -33.61 -34.50 5.30
N LEU A 20 -33.37 -35.17 4.21
CA LEU A 20 -33.17 -34.65 2.86
C LEU A 20 -34.53 -34.21 2.31
N LEU A 21 -34.64 -33.03 1.71
CA LEU A 21 -35.56 -32.85 0.59
C LEU A 21 -35.14 -31.74 -0.36
N ILE A 22 -34.93 -32.16 -1.59
CA ILE A 22 -34.71 -31.33 -2.77
C ILE A 22 -36.09 -30.85 -3.24
N ILE A 23 -36.24 -29.55 -3.50
CA ILE A 23 -37.20 -29.08 -4.53
C ILE A 23 -36.62 -27.81 -5.18
N MET A 24 -36.37 -27.93 -6.47
CA MET A 24 -36.25 -26.80 -7.40
C MET A 24 -37.61 -26.13 -7.56
N MET A 25 -37.62 -24.80 -7.57
CA MET A 25 -38.46 -24.04 -8.51
C MET A 25 -38.01 -22.58 -8.58
N ALA A 26 -37.92 -22.10 -9.79
CA ALA A 26 -37.64 -20.75 -10.18
C ALA A 26 -38.64 -19.75 -9.63
N GLY A 27 -38.17 -18.59 -9.26
CA GLY A 27 -39.06 -17.48 -8.93
C GLY A 27 -38.24 -16.20 -8.75
N THR A 28 -38.20 -15.38 -9.79
CA THR A 28 -37.71 -14.01 -9.76
C THR A 28 -38.55 -13.18 -8.81
N THR A 29 -37.94 -12.66 -7.76
CA THR A 29 -38.47 -11.47 -7.07
C THR A 29 -37.30 -10.60 -6.67
N SER A 30 -37.24 -9.45 -7.32
CA SER A 30 -36.42 -8.30 -6.94
C SER A 30 -36.89 -7.83 -5.56
N VAL A 31 -36.03 -7.97 -4.56
CA VAL A 31 -36.18 -7.25 -3.30
C VAL A 31 -35.10 -6.20 -3.24
N ASN A 32 -35.50 -4.96 -3.45
CA ASN A 32 -34.77 -3.79 -3.02
C ASN A 32 -34.57 -3.86 -1.50
N ALA A 33 -33.36 -4.13 -1.05
CA ALA A 33 -32.94 -3.83 0.30
C ALA A 33 -31.94 -2.68 0.21
N GLN A 34 -32.43 -1.48 0.49
CA GLN A 34 -31.63 -0.34 0.86
C GLN A 34 -30.87 -0.61 2.16
N ASN A 35 -29.69 -0.04 2.18
CA ASN A 35 -28.77 0.21 3.28
C ASN A 35 -27.71 -0.85 3.48
N ASN A 36 -26.54 -0.49 2.94
CA ASN A 36 -25.44 -0.22 3.86
C ASN A 36 -24.41 0.63 3.12
N ASN A 37 -24.10 1.80 3.68
CA ASN A 37 -22.91 2.57 3.41
C ASN A 37 -21.67 1.71 3.67
N THR A 38 -21.37 0.86 2.73
CA THR A 38 -20.03 0.33 2.56
C THR A 38 -19.43 1.23 1.51
N MET A 39 -18.48 2.05 1.90
CA MET A 39 -17.59 2.72 0.98
C MET A 39 -17.07 1.64 0.02
N ASN A 40 -17.61 1.61 -1.18
CA ASN A 40 -17.02 0.86 -2.28
C ASN A 40 -15.72 1.58 -2.65
N ASN A 41 -14.69 1.30 -1.89
CA ASN A 41 -13.35 1.71 -2.20
C ASN A 41 -12.81 0.86 -3.34
N SER A 42 -12.56 1.59 -4.37
CA SER A 42 -11.44 1.46 -5.28
C SER A 42 -11.32 0.16 -6.05
N THR A 43 -11.71 0.30 -7.27
CA THR A 43 -11.27 -0.62 -8.32
C THR A 43 -9.77 -0.45 -8.53
N THR A 44 -8.98 -1.22 -7.83
CA THR A 44 -7.55 -1.34 -8.10
C THR A 44 -7.39 -2.14 -9.38
N LYS A 45 -6.92 -1.51 -10.44
CA LYS A 45 -6.62 -2.18 -11.71
C LYS A 45 -5.12 -2.34 -11.84
N VAL A 46 -4.64 -3.59 -11.80
CA VAL A 46 -3.29 -3.93 -12.26
C VAL A 46 -3.39 -4.27 -13.75
N GLN A 47 -2.77 -3.49 -14.60
CA GLN A 47 -2.68 -3.74 -16.02
C GLN A 47 -1.30 -3.30 -16.51
N ASP A 48 -0.53 -4.23 -17.08
CA ASP A 48 0.74 -3.99 -17.77
C ASP A 48 1.74 -3.09 -16.97
N GLY A 49 1.99 -3.44 -15.71
CA GLY A 49 2.90 -2.66 -14.86
C GLY A 49 2.34 -1.33 -14.37
N LYS A 50 1.04 -1.09 -14.52
CA LYS A 50 0.33 0.09 -14.01
C LYS A 50 -0.57 -0.29 -12.86
N MET A 51 -0.58 0.54 -11.83
CA MET A 51 -1.45 0.40 -10.69
C MET A 51 -2.08 1.74 -10.34
N SER A 52 -3.35 1.72 -9.95
CA SER A 52 -4.11 2.94 -9.66
C SER A 52 -4.85 2.82 -8.33
N ILE A 53 -4.98 3.95 -7.64
CA ILE A 53 -5.84 4.14 -6.46
C ILE A 53 -6.65 5.42 -6.62
N GLU A 54 -7.87 5.44 -6.09
CA GLU A 54 -8.75 6.61 -6.19
C GLU A 54 -8.39 7.73 -5.23
N ALA A 55 -7.87 7.39 -4.05
CA ALA A 55 -7.55 8.35 -3.01
C ALA A 55 -6.38 7.87 -2.13
N ILE A 56 -5.67 8.82 -1.55
CA ILE A 56 -4.68 8.55 -0.50
C ILE A 56 -5.44 8.37 0.82
N PRO A 57 -5.23 7.28 1.56
CA PRO A 57 -5.80 7.07 2.90
C PRO A 57 -5.54 8.25 3.84
N ALA A 58 -6.49 8.51 4.73
CA ALA A 58 -6.35 9.52 5.78
C ALA A 58 -5.94 8.92 7.13
N THR A 59 -6.22 7.63 7.34
CA THR A 59 -6.00 6.94 8.61
C THR A 59 -5.15 5.69 8.45
N LEU A 60 -4.57 5.22 9.56
CA LEU A 60 -3.83 3.96 9.59
C LEU A 60 -4.70 2.75 9.22
N ASP A 61 -5.95 2.74 9.64
CA ASP A 61 -6.86 1.62 9.35
C ASP A 61 -7.24 1.56 7.86
N GLU A 62 -7.44 2.71 7.23
CA GLU A 62 -7.60 2.79 5.78
C GLU A 62 -6.34 2.32 5.04
N PHE A 63 -5.15 2.68 5.55
CA PHE A 63 -3.89 2.18 4.98
C PHE A 63 -3.78 0.66 5.11
N LYS A 64 -4.13 0.07 6.25
CA LYS A 64 -4.13 -1.39 6.44
C LYS A 64 -5.12 -2.09 5.52
N ALA A 65 -6.30 -1.50 5.30
CA ALA A 65 -7.27 -2.02 4.34
C ALA A 65 -6.70 -2.02 2.91
N LEU A 66 -6.06 -0.92 2.50
CA LEU A 66 -5.36 -0.82 1.22
C LEU A 66 -4.18 -1.81 1.13
N GLN A 67 -3.44 -2.02 2.22
CA GLN A 67 -2.35 -3.02 2.28
C GLN A 67 -2.88 -4.44 2.09
N ALA A 68 -4.02 -4.78 2.67
CA ALA A 68 -4.63 -6.08 2.48
C ALA A 68 -5.04 -6.32 1.01
N GLU A 69 -5.41 -5.27 0.29
CA GLU A 69 -5.75 -5.34 -1.13
C GLU A 69 -4.50 -5.42 -2.04
N LEU A 70 -3.49 -4.60 -1.78
CA LEU A 70 -2.35 -4.39 -2.69
C LEU A 70 -1.08 -5.12 -2.30
N GLY A 71 -0.85 -5.35 -1.00
CA GLY A 71 0.46 -5.72 -0.44
C GLY A 71 0.97 -7.09 -0.88
N THR A 72 0.13 -7.92 -1.50
CA THR A 72 0.50 -9.23 -2.02
C THR A 72 1.23 -9.19 -3.35
N SER A 73 1.27 -8.03 -4.02
CA SER A 73 1.99 -7.80 -5.28
C SER A 73 3.18 -6.85 -5.10
N PRO A 74 4.26 -7.00 -5.89
CA PRO A 74 5.40 -6.09 -5.86
C PRO A 74 5.02 -4.64 -6.21
N GLU A 75 4.18 -4.45 -7.23
CA GLU A 75 3.69 -3.15 -7.68
C GLU A 75 2.82 -2.50 -6.60
N GLY A 76 1.98 -3.31 -5.93
CA GLY A 76 1.17 -2.84 -4.81
C GLY A 76 2.01 -2.38 -3.63
N CYS A 77 3.10 -3.08 -3.33
CA CYS A 77 4.05 -2.65 -2.32
C CYS A 77 4.67 -1.28 -2.66
N ILE A 78 4.95 -1.01 -3.95
CA ILE A 78 5.46 0.29 -4.39
C ILE A 78 4.38 1.38 -4.25
N MET A 79 3.14 1.11 -4.64
CA MET A 79 2.03 2.04 -4.43
C MET A 79 1.88 2.37 -2.93
N LEU A 80 1.87 1.36 -2.07
CA LEU A 80 1.79 1.52 -0.61
C LEU A 80 2.97 2.33 -0.06
N GLN A 81 4.16 2.24 -0.67
CA GLN A 81 5.30 3.06 -0.27
C GLN A 81 5.05 4.54 -0.52
N LEU A 82 4.54 4.90 -1.69
CA LEU A 82 4.20 6.29 -2.01
C LEU A 82 3.09 6.81 -1.11
N VAL A 83 2.05 6.00 -0.89
CA VAL A 83 0.96 6.32 0.03
C VAL A 83 1.49 6.58 1.45
N ALA A 84 2.32 5.69 1.98
CA ALA A 84 2.91 5.85 3.31
C ALA A 84 3.80 7.09 3.44
N MET A 85 4.56 7.42 2.37
CA MET A 85 5.38 8.64 2.31
C MET A 85 4.50 9.90 2.31
N GLU A 86 3.38 9.90 1.59
CA GLU A 86 2.44 11.02 1.59
C GLU A 86 1.73 11.15 2.94
N MET A 87 1.31 10.03 3.56
CA MET A 87 0.76 10.05 4.91
C MET A 87 1.77 10.59 5.93
N TYR A 88 3.07 10.26 5.77
CA TYR A 88 4.15 10.82 6.61
C TYR A 88 4.31 12.33 6.44
N ARG A 89 4.10 12.84 5.24
CA ARG A 89 4.11 14.29 4.97
C ARG A 89 2.97 15.00 5.70
N ARG A 90 1.76 14.39 5.71
CA ARG A 90 0.56 14.95 6.34
C ARG A 90 0.59 14.83 7.87
N ASP A 91 0.91 13.64 8.38
CA ASP A 91 1.06 13.33 9.80
C ASP A 91 2.22 12.35 10.00
N LYS A 92 3.29 12.84 10.64
CA LYS A 92 4.51 12.05 10.84
C LYS A 92 4.30 10.80 11.69
N ASN A 93 3.37 10.82 12.64
CA ASN A 93 3.13 9.69 13.54
C ASN A 93 2.40 8.58 12.77
N VAL A 94 1.27 8.91 12.15
CA VAL A 94 0.49 7.97 11.33
C VAL A 94 1.34 7.44 10.17
N GLY A 95 2.01 8.33 9.44
CA GLY A 95 2.84 7.92 8.32
C GLY A 95 4.04 7.05 8.71
N ARG A 96 4.63 7.25 9.90
CA ARG A 96 5.69 6.36 10.41
C ARG A 96 5.17 4.94 10.65
N GLU A 97 3.96 4.79 11.17
CA GLU A 97 3.33 3.49 11.33
C GLU A 97 3.07 2.83 9.98
N CYS A 98 2.52 3.56 9.01
CA CYS A 98 2.33 3.09 7.64
C CYS A 98 3.65 2.65 6.99
N LEU A 99 4.70 3.47 7.11
CA LEU A 99 6.05 3.13 6.63
C LEU A 99 6.59 1.86 7.29
N SER A 100 6.35 1.67 8.60
CA SER A 100 6.82 0.48 9.32
C SER A 100 6.15 -0.80 8.86
N LEU A 101 4.90 -0.73 8.42
CA LEU A 101 4.18 -1.86 7.85
C LEU A 101 4.69 -2.24 6.45
N ASN A 102 5.19 -1.28 5.69
CA ASN A 102 5.56 -1.47 4.28
C ASN A 102 7.08 -1.56 4.03
N ASN A 103 7.92 -1.31 5.03
CA ASN A 103 9.38 -1.34 4.88
C ASN A 103 10.02 -2.44 5.74
N THR A 104 11.18 -2.94 5.30
CA THR A 104 12.07 -3.68 6.19
C THR A 104 12.62 -2.74 7.26
N SER A 105 12.98 -3.28 8.42
CA SER A 105 13.49 -2.48 9.55
C SER A 105 14.74 -1.65 9.18
N THR A 106 15.60 -2.20 8.33
CA THR A 106 16.82 -1.51 7.85
C THR A 106 16.48 -0.35 6.92
N ASN A 107 15.48 -0.50 6.04
CA ASN A 107 15.09 0.56 5.12
C ASN A 107 14.28 1.68 5.81
N LEU A 108 13.46 1.35 6.79
CA LEU A 108 12.60 2.30 7.51
C LEU A 108 13.38 3.50 8.07
N SER A 109 14.52 3.25 8.72
CA SER A 109 15.35 4.32 9.30
C SER A 109 15.88 5.27 8.23
N SER A 110 16.36 4.72 7.13
CA SER A 110 16.88 5.49 5.99
C SER A 110 15.77 6.34 5.35
N VAL A 111 14.60 5.75 5.11
CA VAL A 111 13.44 6.44 4.52
C VAL A 111 12.99 7.59 5.41
N THR A 112 12.76 7.35 6.70
CA THR A 112 12.26 8.39 7.63
C THR A 112 13.26 9.53 7.80
N SER A 113 14.56 9.23 7.86
CA SER A 113 15.60 10.26 7.92
C SER A 113 15.55 11.17 6.68
N ARG A 114 15.48 10.57 5.51
CA ARG A 114 15.48 11.32 4.25
C ARG A 114 14.18 12.10 4.04
N LEU A 115 13.01 11.56 4.41
CA LEU A 115 11.75 12.29 4.34
C LEU A 115 11.73 13.51 5.28
N ASN A 116 12.37 13.43 6.44
CA ASN A 116 12.51 14.59 7.33
C ASN A 116 13.29 15.74 6.69
N GLU A 117 14.26 15.44 5.85
CA GLU A 117 14.98 16.46 5.08
C GLU A 117 14.13 17.03 3.95
N LEU A 118 13.53 16.15 3.14
CA LEU A 118 12.74 16.52 1.96
C LEU A 118 11.43 17.26 2.30
N TYR A 119 10.88 17.04 3.48
CA TYR A 119 9.64 17.69 3.93
C TYR A 119 9.87 18.81 4.97
N ARG A 120 11.10 19.27 5.09
CA ARG A 120 11.42 20.38 6.03
C ARG A 120 10.80 21.67 5.51
N PRO A 121 9.94 22.36 6.30
CA PRO A 121 9.36 23.63 5.89
C PRO A 121 10.46 24.69 5.65
N ASN A 122 10.25 25.54 4.66
CA ASN A 122 11.11 26.68 4.34
C ASN A 122 12.59 26.35 4.04
N ASP A 123 12.86 25.12 3.57
CA ASP A 123 14.18 24.68 3.16
C ASP A 123 14.24 24.65 1.62
N SER A 124 15.26 25.23 1.03
CA SER A 124 15.48 25.23 -0.42
C SER A 124 15.63 23.82 -1.00
N TYR A 125 15.97 22.85 -0.17
CA TYR A 125 16.03 21.42 -0.53
C TYR A 125 14.71 20.69 -0.35
N ALA A 126 13.69 21.33 0.23
CA ALA A 126 12.40 20.70 0.42
C ALA A 126 11.73 20.34 -0.92
N ARG A 127 11.09 19.19 -0.93
CA ARG A 127 10.32 18.68 -2.08
C ARG A 127 9.00 18.08 -1.58
N PRO A 128 8.07 18.91 -1.09
CA PRO A 128 6.79 18.40 -0.54
C PRO A 128 5.96 17.64 -1.58
N TYR A 129 6.19 17.91 -2.85
CA TYR A 129 5.56 17.26 -4.01
C TYR A 129 6.30 16.01 -4.50
N LEU A 130 7.26 15.48 -3.74
CA LEU A 130 8.06 14.31 -4.12
C LEU A 130 7.19 13.10 -4.51
N VAL A 131 6.19 12.79 -3.70
CA VAL A 131 5.28 11.67 -3.96
C VAL A 131 4.42 11.93 -5.19
N SER A 132 3.90 13.16 -5.32
CA SER A 132 3.11 13.57 -6.49
C SER A 132 3.86 13.32 -7.79
N SER A 133 5.18 13.63 -7.82
CA SER A 133 6.02 13.46 -9.00
C SER A 133 6.10 12.02 -9.53
N CYS A 134 5.73 11.04 -8.71
CA CYS A 134 5.72 9.62 -9.06
C CYS A 134 4.40 9.15 -9.67
N PHE A 135 3.37 9.99 -9.68
CA PHE A 135 2.10 9.64 -10.31
C PHE A 135 2.06 10.11 -11.76
N LYS A 136 1.40 9.32 -12.60
CA LYS A 136 1.29 9.59 -14.03
C LYS A 136 0.62 10.94 -14.28
N GLY A 137 1.21 11.71 -15.18
CA GLY A 137 0.72 13.03 -15.58
C GLY A 137 1.12 14.16 -14.65
N ALA A 138 1.83 13.87 -13.55
CA ALA A 138 2.42 14.89 -12.69
C ALA A 138 3.78 15.32 -13.25
N THR A 139 3.90 16.58 -13.65
CA THR A 139 5.10 17.16 -14.25
C THR A 139 5.49 18.45 -13.55
N PRO A 140 6.75 18.92 -13.66
CA PRO A 140 7.10 20.25 -13.17
C PRO A 140 6.22 21.36 -13.72
N ALA A 141 5.85 21.25 -15.00
CA ALA A 141 5.06 22.25 -15.73
C ALA A 141 3.59 22.35 -15.27
N ASN A 142 3.04 21.31 -14.65
CA ASN A 142 1.69 21.37 -14.08
C ASN A 142 1.69 21.40 -12.53
N GLY A 143 2.84 21.76 -11.93
CA GLY A 143 2.97 21.82 -10.48
C GLY A 143 2.84 20.46 -9.79
N TYR A 144 3.18 19.36 -10.47
CA TYR A 144 3.00 17.99 -9.96
C TYR A 144 1.57 17.67 -9.49
N ASN A 145 0.59 18.12 -10.27
CA ASN A 145 -0.83 17.80 -10.03
C ASN A 145 -1.28 16.62 -10.91
N PRO A 146 -1.27 15.39 -10.40
CA PRO A 146 -1.67 14.21 -11.17
C PRO A 146 -3.18 14.16 -11.32
N ASN A 147 -3.64 13.51 -12.39
CA ASN A 147 -5.05 13.18 -12.55
C ASN A 147 -5.45 12.01 -11.64
N LYS A 148 -6.71 12.00 -11.22
CA LYS A 148 -7.32 10.82 -10.60
C LYS A 148 -7.85 9.87 -11.68
N PRO A 149 -7.79 8.55 -11.44
CA PRO A 149 -7.16 7.88 -10.29
C PRO A 149 -5.64 8.08 -10.28
N TYR A 150 -5.04 8.10 -9.08
CA TYR A 150 -3.60 8.18 -8.92
C TYR A 150 -2.94 6.91 -9.45
N THR A 151 -2.23 7.02 -10.55
CA THR A 151 -1.66 5.89 -11.29
C THR A 151 -0.15 5.93 -11.24
N ILE A 152 0.48 4.81 -10.88
CA ILE A 152 1.91 4.59 -11.04
C ILE A 152 2.19 3.68 -12.23
N GLU A 153 3.41 3.78 -12.78
CA GLU A 153 3.92 2.88 -13.80
C GLU A 153 5.21 2.24 -13.30
N VAL A 154 5.23 0.91 -13.28
CA VAL A 154 6.32 0.10 -12.73
C VAL A 154 6.77 -0.90 -13.77
N ARG A 155 8.06 -1.19 -13.84
CA ARG A 155 8.62 -2.27 -14.64
C ARG A 155 9.70 -3.03 -13.88
N VAL A 156 10.02 -4.23 -14.32
CA VAL A 156 11.22 -4.94 -13.87
C VAL A 156 12.46 -4.14 -14.29
N ASP A 157 13.48 -4.06 -13.43
CA ASP A 157 14.74 -3.44 -13.77
C ASP A 157 15.48 -4.28 -14.81
N PRO A 158 15.66 -3.78 -16.05
CA PRO A 158 16.25 -4.57 -17.13
C PRO A 158 17.75 -4.83 -16.93
N THR A 159 18.38 -4.22 -15.93
CA THR A 159 19.82 -4.34 -15.66
C THR A 159 20.16 -5.29 -14.53
N ARG A 160 19.12 -5.84 -13.87
CA ARG A 160 19.25 -6.72 -12.69
C ARG A 160 18.42 -8.01 -12.90
N PRO A 161 18.73 -9.11 -12.19
CA PRO A 161 17.90 -10.32 -12.25
C PRO A 161 16.49 -10.03 -11.70
N ASP A 162 15.48 -10.73 -12.26
CA ASP A 162 14.08 -10.57 -11.85
C ASP A 162 13.87 -10.87 -10.37
N ASP A 163 14.55 -11.92 -9.87
CA ASP A 163 14.51 -12.35 -8.49
C ASP A 163 15.93 -12.63 -7.98
N GLU A 164 16.28 -12.11 -6.82
CA GLU A 164 17.54 -12.39 -6.14
C GLU A 164 17.28 -12.93 -4.73
N ARG A 165 17.80 -14.11 -4.42
CA ARG A 165 17.69 -14.68 -3.08
C ARG A 165 18.61 -13.94 -2.12
N SER A 166 18.03 -13.31 -1.10
CA SER A 166 18.75 -12.67 -0.02
C SER A 166 18.65 -13.47 1.28
N GLN A 167 19.78 -13.98 1.76
CA GLN A 167 19.83 -14.64 3.06
C GLN A 167 19.60 -13.65 4.20
N MET A 168 20.15 -12.46 4.09
CA MET A 168 20.00 -11.39 5.09
C MET A 168 18.55 -10.96 5.25
N LEU A 169 17.81 -10.82 4.16
CA LEU A 169 16.39 -10.46 4.16
C LEU A 169 15.46 -11.67 4.29
N ARG A 170 16.01 -12.89 4.29
CA ARG A 170 15.26 -14.15 4.40
C ARG A 170 14.13 -14.27 3.37
N GLY A 171 14.38 -13.83 2.14
CA GLY A 171 13.38 -13.81 1.08
C GLY A 171 13.98 -13.62 -0.31
N TYR A 172 13.09 -13.44 -1.28
CA TYR A 172 13.44 -13.11 -2.66
C TYR A 172 13.20 -11.63 -2.89
N VAL A 173 14.24 -10.94 -3.36
CA VAL A 173 14.21 -9.52 -3.69
C VAL A 173 13.87 -9.38 -5.16
N LYS A 174 12.87 -8.56 -5.45
CA LYS A 174 12.54 -8.12 -6.81
C LYS A 174 13.09 -6.72 -7.04
N HIS A 175 13.76 -6.56 -8.17
CA HIS A 175 14.33 -5.29 -8.59
C HIS A 175 13.42 -4.63 -9.60
N LEU A 176 12.83 -3.51 -9.22
CA LEU A 176 11.82 -2.80 -9.99
C LEU A 176 12.25 -1.35 -10.23
N GLN A 177 11.61 -0.74 -11.21
CA GLN A 177 11.77 0.68 -11.50
C GLN A 177 10.39 1.33 -11.55
N LEU A 178 10.26 2.45 -10.85
CA LEU A 178 9.09 3.32 -10.85
C LEU A 178 9.32 4.48 -11.82
N TYR A 179 8.36 4.77 -12.68
CA TYR A 179 8.40 5.92 -13.59
C TYR A 179 8.06 7.22 -12.85
N SER A 180 8.75 8.30 -13.20
CA SER A 180 8.46 9.64 -12.71
C SER A 180 8.96 10.70 -13.73
N ASP A 181 8.13 11.66 -14.05
CA ASP A 181 8.51 12.84 -14.84
C ASP A 181 9.29 13.87 -14.03
N GLY A 182 9.39 13.67 -12.73
CA GLY A 182 10.15 14.53 -11.82
C GLY A 182 11.67 14.40 -11.93
N TYR A 183 12.20 13.57 -12.82
CA TYR A 183 13.65 13.34 -12.93
C TYR A 183 14.10 13.27 -14.38
N ASP A 184 15.36 13.59 -14.64
CA ASP A 184 15.95 13.45 -15.99
C ASP A 184 16.03 11.99 -16.43
N THR A 185 16.37 11.10 -15.49
CA THR A 185 16.23 9.66 -15.68
C THR A 185 14.90 9.21 -15.10
N HIS A 186 13.89 9.06 -15.91
CA HIS A 186 12.51 8.81 -15.48
C HIS A 186 12.33 7.55 -14.62
N TRP A 187 13.13 6.51 -14.85
CA TRP A 187 13.01 5.24 -14.16
C TRP A 187 13.85 5.20 -12.89
N ARG A 188 13.18 5.05 -11.74
CA ARG A 188 13.77 5.10 -10.40
C ARG A 188 13.76 3.73 -9.74
N GLY A 189 14.96 3.22 -9.40
CA GLY A 189 15.09 1.89 -8.80
C GLY A 189 14.46 1.78 -7.42
N ILE A 190 13.76 0.68 -7.21
CA ILE A 190 13.16 0.30 -5.93
C ILE A 190 13.19 -1.22 -5.78
N ASP A 191 13.69 -1.69 -4.65
CA ASP A 191 13.77 -3.12 -4.35
C ASP A 191 12.69 -3.49 -3.33
N VAL A 192 11.94 -4.53 -3.63
CA VAL A 192 10.94 -5.09 -2.71
C VAL A 192 11.27 -6.55 -2.41
N VAL A 193 10.91 -7.01 -1.23
CA VAL A 193 11.16 -8.38 -0.78
C VAL A 193 9.91 -9.00 -0.19
N LYS A 194 9.64 -10.24 -0.55
CA LYS A 194 8.71 -11.10 0.17
C LYS A 194 9.51 -12.01 1.09
N GLN A 195 9.46 -11.71 2.39
CA GLN A 195 10.17 -12.48 3.39
C GLN A 195 9.46 -13.82 3.64
N GLN A 196 10.21 -14.83 4.04
CA GLN A 196 9.63 -16.16 4.32
C GLN A 196 8.64 -16.08 5.48
N GLY A 197 7.41 -16.53 5.25
CA GLY A 197 6.32 -16.52 6.22
C GLY A 197 5.53 -15.21 6.26
N GLU A 198 5.95 -14.19 5.52
CA GLU A 198 5.19 -12.94 5.40
C GLU A 198 4.16 -13.01 4.27
N GLU A 199 3.01 -12.43 4.49
CA GLU A 199 1.95 -12.35 3.48
C GLU A 199 2.24 -11.28 2.43
N TYR A 200 2.77 -10.13 2.88
CA TYR A 200 2.95 -8.94 2.06
C TYR A 200 4.42 -8.73 1.68
N TYR A 201 4.60 -8.11 0.51
CA TYR A 201 5.88 -7.53 0.14
C TYR A 201 6.23 -6.35 1.04
N ARG A 202 7.53 -6.10 1.22
CA ARG A 202 8.07 -4.92 1.92
C ARG A 202 9.15 -4.27 1.07
N VAL A 203 9.24 -2.96 1.11
CA VAL A 203 10.35 -2.23 0.49
C VAL A 203 11.63 -2.49 1.28
N SER A 204 12.64 -3.01 0.61
CA SER A 204 13.95 -3.30 1.18
C SER A 204 15.00 -2.24 0.86
N ASN A 205 14.79 -1.49 -0.24
CA ASN A 205 15.70 -0.43 -0.68
C ASN A 205 15.01 0.50 -1.67
N CYS A 206 15.08 1.81 -1.46
CA CYS A 206 14.44 2.79 -2.36
C CYS A 206 15.16 4.16 -2.41
N PRO A 207 16.49 4.24 -2.41
CA PRO A 207 17.18 5.52 -2.35
C PRO A 207 16.89 6.40 -3.57
N ALA A 208 16.64 5.79 -4.72
CA ALA A 208 16.43 6.52 -5.96
C ALA A 208 15.14 7.37 -5.96
N ILE A 209 14.09 6.92 -5.28
CA ILE A 209 12.84 7.69 -5.16
C ILE A 209 12.89 8.73 -4.03
N LEU A 210 13.93 8.71 -3.22
CA LEU A 210 14.16 9.66 -2.10
C LEU A 210 15.15 10.77 -2.45
N THR A 211 15.53 10.88 -3.72
CA THR A 211 16.32 12.01 -4.22
C THR A 211 15.41 13.20 -4.51
N GLN A 212 15.97 14.39 -4.61
CA GLN A 212 15.20 15.56 -5.02
C GLN A 212 14.68 15.38 -6.44
N CYS A 213 13.37 15.53 -6.64
CA CYS A 213 12.80 15.73 -7.95
C CYS A 213 13.03 17.18 -8.43
N LYS A 214 12.83 17.43 -9.71
CA LYS A 214 12.88 18.79 -10.29
C LYS A 214 11.95 19.72 -9.53
N GLU A 215 12.30 20.99 -9.51
CA GLU A 215 11.45 22.04 -8.99
C GLU A 215 10.22 22.24 -9.88
N ILE A 216 9.17 22.77 -9.30
CA ILE A 216 7.99 23.22 -10.05
C ILE A 216 8.42 24.41 -10.95
N ASP A 217 7.98 24.41 -12.18
CA ASP A 217 8.20 25.55 -13.07
C ASP A 217 7.41 26.75 -12.58
N PHE A 218 8.08 27.88 -12.35
CA PHE A 218 7.49 29.09 -11.75
C PHE A 218 6.31 29.65 -12.57
N ASP A 219 6.24 29.36 -13.85
CA ASP A 219 5.15 29.81 -14.73
C ASP A 219 3.92 28.88 -14.68
N ALA A 220 4.00 27.77 -13.96
CA ALA A 220 2.98 26.73 -14.02
C ALA A 220 1.88 26.86 -12.98
N THR A 221 2.22 27.21 -11.74
CA THR A 221 1.28 27.38 -10.63
C THR A 221 1.88 28.20 -9.50
N ASP A 222 1.06 29.01 -8.83
CA ASP A 222 1.52 29.82 -7.72
C ASP A 222 1.88 28.99 -6.48
N GLU A 223 1.24 27.83 -6.29
CA GLU A 223 1.50 26.93 -5.15
C GLU A 223 1.12 25.49 -5.42
N TRP A 224 1.84 24.54 -4.82
CA TRP A 224 1.45 23.15 -4.77
C TRP A 224 0.48 22.90 -3.61
N HIS A 225 -0.72 22.40 -3.91
CA HIS A 225 -1.81 22.26 -2.94
C HIS A 225 -1.90 20.88 -2.26
N GLY A 226 -1.04 19.94 -2.62
CA GLY A 226 -1.04 18.56 -2.09
C GLY A 226 -1.86 17.57 -2.92
N LEU A 227 -1.77 16.29 -2.53
CA LEU A 227 -2.54 15.18 -3.11
C LEU A 227 -3.88 15.03 -2.43
#